data_83272daaa19efdcb2bcd5722754c8a00
#
_entry.id   83272daaa19efdcb2bcd5722754c8a00
#
_cell.length_a   1.000
_cell.length_b   1.000
_cell.length_c   1.000
_cell.angle_alpha   90.00
_cell.angle_beta   90.00
_cell.angle_gamma   90.00
#
_symmetry.space_group_name_H-M   'P 1'
#
loop_
_entity.id
_entity.type
_entity.pdbx_description
1 polymer ?
#
loop_
_entity_poly.entity_id
_entity_poly.type
_entity_poly.pdbx_seq_one_letter_code
_entity_poly.pdbx_strand_id
1 'polypeptide(L)'
;AIAHRGASDYRMENTLAAFQLAAELGAEMWELDVRLSKDGVVVVCHDESLERVAGNPLRIPDATWAEISKVELLGNQRVPRLEEVIELAQRTHSGLYIELKAAEAAEHTWRILLEQNFQYAVIGSFHADWIAQLRQAKCSYPLSILIPVGVDPFEYSTVASPDIIHLCWKRASSTPHELVTKELVSRSQQQGMALVIWDEERVEVLRGLDGLPILGICSDCPEILKPWPRGSQGIPKMVCHRGANFLAPENT
;
A
#
# COMPACT_ATOMS: atom_id res chain seq x y z
N ALA A 1 0.33 -6.54 9.49
CA ALA A 1 0.96 -7.07 8.27
C ALA A 1 0.27 -6.47 7.05
N ILE A 2 1.07 -6.01 6.07
CA ILE A 2 0.59 -5.49 4.78
C ILE A 2 1.09 -6.47 3.70
N ALA A 3 0.17 -7.06 2.92
CA ALA A 3 0.52 -7.97 1.84
C ALA A 3 0.85 -7.17 0.57
N HIS A 4 2.10 -7.19 0.12
CA HIS A 4 2.58 -6.47 -1.06
C HIS A 4 2.02 -7.08 -2.34
N ARG A 5 1.13 -6.35 -3.03
CA ARG A 5 0.36 -6.82 -4.19
C ARG A 5 -0.44 -8.10 -3.92
N GLY A 6 -0.87 -8.28 -2.66
CA GLY A 6 -1.41 -9.53 -2.14
C GLY A 6 -0.33 -10.51 -1.68
N ALA A 7 -0.64 -11.79 -1.57
CA ALA A 7 0.34 -12.84 -1.27
C ALA A 7 1.13 -13.21 -2.56
N SER A 8 1.97 -12.28 -3.01
CA SER A 8 2.56 -12.27 -4.35
C SER A 8 3.65 -13.33 -4.58
N ASP A 9 4.25 -13.86 -3.53
CA ASP A 9 5.15 -15.03 -3.64
C ASP A 9 4.41 -16.33 -4.00
N TYR A 10 3.10 -16.39 -3.74
CA TYR A 10 2.29 -17.61 -3.92
C TYR A 10 1.30 -17.54 -5.07
N ARG A 11 0.90 -16.33 -5.44
CA ARG A 11 -0.09 -16.07 -6.50
C ARG A 11 0.36 -14.89 -7.35
N MET A 12 -0.16 -14.83 -8.58
CA MET A 12 0.06 -13.68 -9.46
C MET A 12 -0.30 -12.40 -8.72
N GLU A 13 0.64 -11.47 -8.64
CA GLU A 13 0.52 -10.16 -8.00
C GLU A 13 -0.70 -9.38 -8.49
N ASN A 14 -1.25 -8.52 -7.64
CA ASN A 14 -2.35 -7.61 -8.01
C ASN A 14 -3.60 -8.33 -8.58
N THR A 15 -3.88 -9.54 -8.11
CA THR A 15 -5.07 -10.32 -8.52
C THR A 15 -5.96 -10.63 -7.32
N LEU A 16 -7.25 -10.87 -7.60
CA LEU A 16 -8.20 -11.29 -6.54
C LEU A 16 -7.75 -12.55 -5.82
N ALA A 17 -7.08 -13.48 -6.53
CA ALA A 17 -6.54 -14.71 -5.93
C ALA A 17 -5.38 -14.43 -4.95
N ALA A 18 -4.51 -13.45 -5.27
CA ALA A 18 -3.44 -13.03 -4.37
C ALA A 18 -3.99 -12.33 -3.12
N PHE A 19 -4.99 -11.48 -3.27
CA PHE A 19 -5.64 -10.79 -2.16
C PHE A 19 -6.45 -11.74 -1.28
N GLN A 20 -7.19 -12.67 -1.87
CA GLN A 20 -7.92 -13.70 -1.12
C GLN A 20 -6.95 -14.53 -0.27
N LEU A 21 -5.84 -14.99 -0.86
CA LEU A 21 -4.83 -15.75 -0.13
C LEU A 21 -4.18 -14.89 0.97
N ALA A 22 -3.91 -13.61 0.72
CA ALA A 22 -3.38 -12.71 1.73
C ALA A 22 -4.30 -12.59 2.96
N ALA A 23 -5.62 -12.53 2.75
CA ALA A 23 -6.59 -12.56 3.83
C ALA A 23 -6.55 -13.88 4.62
N GLU A 24 -6.49 -15.02 3.92
CA GLU A 24 -6.38 -16.36 4.53
C GLU A 24 -5.09 -16.52 5.34
N LEU A 25 -4.00 -15.98 4.85
CA LEU A 25 -2.73 -15.86 5.56
C LEU A 25 -2.76 -14.81 6.68
N GLY A 26 -3.83 -13.98 6.75
CA GLY A 26 -4.21 -13.02 7.78
C GLY A 26 -3.40 -11.73 7.74
N ALA A 27 -3.08 -11.27 6.56
CA ALA A 27 -2.72 -9.89 6.35
C ALA A 27 -3.86 -8.97 6.79
N GLU A 28 -3.53 -7.89 7.47
CA GLU A 28 -4.50 -6.89 7.93
C GLU A 28 -4.86 -5.91 6.81
N MET A 29 -3.90 -5.65 5.92
CA MET A 29 -4.06 -4.82 4.74
C MET A 29 -3.41 -5.48 3.53
N TRP A 30 -3.89 -5.10 2.34
CA TRP A 30 -3.25 -5.44 1.07
C TRP A 30 -2.73 -4.17 0.42
N GLU A 31 -1.47 -4.18 0.07
CA GLU A 31 -0.93 -3.16 -0.81
C GLU A 31 -1.26 -3.54 -2.25
N LEU A 32 -1.59 -2.58 -3.07
CA LEU A 32 -1.95 -2.73 -4.47
C LEU A 32 -1.63 -1.49 -5.29
N ASP A 33 -1.36 -1.71 -6.57
CA ASP A 33 -1.02 -0.67 -7.53
C ASP A 33 -2.22 -0.32 -8.43
N VAL A 34 -2.55 0.96 -8.59
CA VAL A 34 -3.67 1.37 -9.44
C VAL A 34 -3.23 2.23 -10.62
N ARG A 35 -3.87 1.97 -11.77
CA ARG A 35 -3.74 2.72 -13.01
C ARG A 35 -5.11 3.06 -13.58
N LEU A 36 -5.14 3.94 -14.54
CA LEU A 36 -6.37 4.33 -15.23
C LEU A 36 -6.36 3.80 -16.67
N SER A 37 -7.44 3.11 -17.09
CA SER A 37 -7.66 2.72 -18.46
C SER A 37 -8.03 3.91 -19.33
N LYS A 38 -7.99 3.76 -20.65
CA LYS A 38 -8.36 4.79 -21.63
C LYS A 38 -9.77 5.34 -21.42
N ASP A 39 -10.69 4.52 -21.00
CA ASP A 39 -12.09 4.85 -20.74
C ASP A 39 -12.40 5.19 -19.27
N GLY A 40 -11.36 5.47 -18.46
CA GLY A 40 -11.51 6.00 -17.11
C GLY A 40 -11.83 4.95 -16.03
N VAL A 41 -11.58 3.67 -16.26
CA VAL A 41 -11.74 2.61 -15.26
C VAL A 41 -10.45 2.45 -14.47
N VAL A 42 -10.53 2.46 -13.13
CA VAL A 42 -9.38 2.19 -12.26
C VAL A 42 -9.13 0.69 -12.20
N VAL A 43 -7.97 0.28 -12.70
CA VAL A 43 -7.55 -1.12 -12.75
C VAL A 43 -6.34 -1.36 -11.84
N VAL A 44 -6.23 -2.58 -11.31
CA VAL A 44 -5.17 -2.93 -10.37
C VAL A 44 -4.05 -3.64 -11.10
N CYS A 45 -2.96 -2.91 -11.35
CA CYS A 45 -1.78 -3.39 -12.06
C CYS A 45 -0.58 -2.50 -11.79
N HIS A 46 0.59 -3.11 -11.55
CA HIS A 46 1.83 -2.35 -11.31
C HIS A 46 2.37 -1.69 -12.57
N ASP A 47 2.55 -2.47 -13.63
CA ASP A 47 3.18 -2.00 -14.86
C ASP A 47 2.19 -1.26 -15.77
N GLU A 48 2.70 -0.38 -16.59
CA GLU A 48 1.91 0.33 -17.59
C GLU A 48 1.44 -0.59 -18.73
N SER A 49 2.19 -1.68 -19.00
CA SER A 49 1.84 -2.71 -19.96
C SER A 49 1.64 -4.06 -19.31
N LEU A 50 0.89 -4.94 -19.95
CA LEU A 50 0.66 -6.30 -19.50
C LEU A 50 1.74 -7.30 -19.95
N GLU A 51 2.87 -6.80 -20.50
CA GLU A 51 3.96 -7.63 -21.04
C GLU A 51 4.52 -8.61 -19.99
N ARG A 52 4.88 -8.12 -18.80
CA ARG A 52 5.50 -8.93 -17.75
C ARG A 52 4.55 -9.97 -17.15
N VAL A 53 3.28 -9.59 -16.97
CA VAL A 53 2.29 -10.42 -16.26
C VAL A 53 1.45 -11.30 -17.19
N ALA A 54 1.45 -11.03 -18.50
CA ALA A 54 0.65 -11.77 -19.49
C ALA A 54 1.40 -12.10 -20.79
N GLY A 55 2.62 -11.63 -20.99
CA GLY A 55 3.29 -11.71 -22.31
C GLY A 55 2.56 -10.91 -23.40
N ASN A 56 1.73 -9.95 -23.02
CA ASN A 56 0.89 -9.15 -23.90
C ASN A 56 1.31 -7.67 -23.86
N PRO A 57 1.72 -7.05 -24.99
CA PRO A 57 2.21 -5.67 -25.01
C PRO A 57 1.12 -4.60 -24.85
N LEU A 58 -0.13 -4.99 -24.57
CA LEU A 58 -1.22 -4.06 -24.34
C LEU A 58 -0.87 -3.09 -23.22
N ARG A 59 -0.97 -1.78 -23.51
CA ARG A 59 -0.75 -0.71 -22.53
C ARG A 59 -2.08 -0.26 -21.93
N ILE A 60 -2.13 -0.21 -20.62
CA ILE A 60 -3.35 0.14 -19.86
C ILE A 60 -3.91 1.52 -20.24
N PRO A 61 -3.12 2.62 -20.33
CA PRO A 61 -3.65 3.94 -20.65
C PRO A 61 -4.17 4.05 -22.09
N ASP A 62 -3.77 3.14 -22.98
CA ASP A 62 -4.16 3.17 -24.39
C ASP A 62 -5.36 2.23 -24.69
N ALA A 63 -5.75 1.38 -23.72
CA ALA A 63 -6.77 0.36 -23.86
C ALA A 63 -8.01 0.65 -22.99
N THR A 64 -9.17 0.26 -23.49
CA THR A 64 -10.43 0.27 -22.74
C THR A 64 -10.48 -0.89 -21.74
N TRP A 65 -11.31 -0.75 -20.72
CA TRP A 65 -11.58 -1.87 -19.80
C TRP A 65 -12.04 -3.15 -20.54
N ALA A 66 -12.88 -2.97 -21.56
CA ALA A 66 -13.37 -4.10 -22.37
C ALA A 66 -12.24 -4.86 -23.10
N GLU A 67 -11.12 -4.21 -23.39
CA GLU A 67 -9.92 -4.83 -23.97
C GLU A 67 -9.04 -5.44 -22.88
N ILE A 68 -8.76 -4.71 -21.81
CA ILE A 68 -7.94 -5.15 -20.69
C ILE A 68 -8.53 -6.42 -20.04
N SER A 69 -9.85 -6.46 -19.81
CA SER A 69 -10.53 -7.58 -19.14
C SER A 69 -10.48 -8.91 -19.89
N LYS A 70 -10.13 -8.89 -21.19
CA LYS A 70 -9.97 -10.10 -22.02
C LYS A 70 -8.57 -10.70 -21.96
N VAL A 71 -7.59 -9.95 -21.42
CA VAL A 71 -6.22 -10.44 -21.32
C VAL A 71 -6.13 -11.38 -20.12
N GLU A 72 -5.73 -12.60 -20.40
CA GLU A 72 -5.45 -13.59 -19.38
C GLU A 72 -4.03 -13.41 -18.86
N LEU A 73 -3.89 -13.23 -17.55
CA LEU A 73 -2.61 -13.18 -16.87
C LEU A 73 -2.07 -14.58 -16.61
N LEU A 74 -0.79 -14.68 -16.31
CA LEU A 74 -0.18 -15.94 -15.88
C LEU A 74 -0.97 -16.55 -14.70
N GLY A 75 -1.17 -17.87 -14.71
CA GLY A 75 -1.96 -18.57 -13.68
C GLY A 75 -3.47 -18.43 -13.84
N ASN A 76 -3.96 -18.18 -15.06
CA ASN A 76 -5.39 -18.05 -15.41
C ASN A 76 -6.10 -16.96 -14.60
N GLN A 77 -5.40 -15.88 -14.35
CA GLN A 77 -5.92 -14.72 -13.63
C GLN A 77 -6.30 -13.59 -14.61
N ARG A 78 -6.90 -12.52 -14.11
CA ARG A 78 -7.23 -11.31 -14.85
C ARG A 78 -6.87 -10.08 -14.03
N VAL A 79 -6.64 -8.98 -14.72
CA VAL A 79 -6.52 -7.66 -14.09
C VAL A 79 -7.86 -7.34 -13.42
N PRO A 80 -7.94 -7.09 -12.11
CA PRO A 80 -9.19 -6.68 -11.47
C PRO A 80 -9.39 -5.16 -11.58
N ARG A 81 -10.65 -4.72 -11.50
CA ARG A 81 -10.98 -3.32 -11.20
C ARG A 81 -10.82 -3.08 -9.70
N LEU A 82 -10.61 -1.81 -9.35
CA LEU A 82 -10.50 -1.43 -7.93
C LEU A 82 -11.77 -1.79 -7.15
N GLU A 83 -12.96 -1.63 -7.74
CA GLU A 83 -14.24 -1.98 -7.11
C GLU A 83 -14.31 -3.45 -6.73
N GLU A 84 -13.79 -4.36 -7.57
CA GLU A 84 -13.78 -5.80 -7.30
C GLU A 84 -12.87 -6.14 -6.11
N VAL A 85 -11.74 -5.42 -5.98
CA VAL A 85 -10.83 -5.57 -4.85
C VAL A 85 -11.45 -5.01 -3.57
N ILE A 86 -12.15 -3.88 -3.64
CA ILE A 86 -12.88 -3.30 -2.49
C ILE A 86 -13.97 -4.27 -2.01
N GLU A 87 -14.77 -4.85 -2.91
CA GLU A 87 -15.78 -5.84 -2.55
C GLU A 87 -15.17 -7.05 -1.84
N LEU A 88 -14.02 -7.52 -2.30
CA LEU A 88 -13.29 -8.60 -1.64
C LEU A 88 -12.79 -8.18 -0.25
N ALA A 89 -12.21 -6.99 -0.14
CA ALA A 89 -11.69 -6.45 1.12
C ALA A 89 -12.81 -6.26 2.16
N GLN A 90 -13.99 -5.82 1.75
CA GLN A 90 -15.18 -5.73 2.62
C GLN A 90 -15.58 -7.10 3.17
N ARG A 91 -15.63 -8.14 2.32
CA ARG A 91 -15.98 -9.50 2.72
C ARG A 91 -14.99 -10.14 3.69
N THR A 92 -13.70 -9.81 3.54
CA THR A 92 -12.61 -10.36 4.36
C THR A 92 -12.23 -9.48 5.54
N HIS A 93 -12.86 -8.31 5.67
CA HIS A 93 -12.52 -7.28 6.67
C HIS A 93 -11.05 -6.84 6.60
N SER A 94 -10.50 -6.76 5.40
CA SER A 94 -9.12 -6.33 5.14
C SER A 94 -9.06 -4.85 4.76
N GLY A 95 -7.96 -4.17 5.08
CA GLY A 95 -7.68 -2.81 4.62
C GLY A 95 -6.99 -2.79 3.26
N LEU A 96 -6.96 -1.62 2.62
CA LEU A 96 -6.26 -1.40 1.35
C LEU A 96 -5.20 -0.30 1.50
N TYR A 97 -4.00 -0.59 1.00
CA TYR A 97 -2.91 0.37 0.86
C TYR A 97 -2.66 0.59 -0.63
N ILE A 98 -3.20 1.66 -1.19
CA ILE A 98 -3.33 1.86 -2.63
C ILE A 98 -2.20 2.75 -3.13
N GLU A 99 -1.29 2.22 -3.94
CA GLU A 99 -0.25 3.01 -4.62
C GLU A 99 -0.76 3.52 -5.97
N LEU A 100 -0.72 4.82 -6.15
CA LEU A 100 -1.02 5.47 -7.43
C LEU A 100 0.17 5.35 -8.38
N LYS A 101 -0.05 4.73 -9.54
CA LYS A 101 0.92 4.60 -10.64
C LYS A 101 0.64 5.54 -11.82
N ALA A 102 -0.43 6.32 -11.73
CA ALA A 102 -0.80 7.35 -12.70
C ALA A 102 -1.46 8.53 -11.98
N ALA A 103 -1.14 9.75 -12.40
CA ALA A 103 -1.69 10.97 -11.79
C ALA A 103 -3.21 11.02 -11.90
N GLU A 104 -3.73 10.65 -13.06
CA GLU A 104 -5.14 10.67 -13.38
C GLU A 104 -5.96 9.67 -12.56
N ALA A 105 -5.31 8.62 -12.03
CA ALA A 105 -5.98 7.64 -11.17
C ALA A 105 -6.32 8.19 -9.78
N ALA A 106 -5.68 9.28 -9.33
CA ALA A 106 -5.80 9.78 -7.95
C ALA A 106 -7.24 10.16 -7.58
N GLU A 107 -7.87 11.04 -8.35
CA GLU A 107 -9.24 11.48 -8.09
C GLU A 107 -10.25 10.33 -8.28
N HIS A 108 -10.06 9.49 -9.32
CA HIS A 108 -10.92 8.34 -9.58
C HIS A 108 -10.86 7.33 -8.42
N THR A 109 -9.67 7.01 -7.91
CA THR A 109 -9.48 6.12 -6.75
C THR A 109 -10.20 6.67 -5.52
N TRP A 110 -9.98 7.93 -5.18
CA TRP A 110 -10.64 8.55 -4.04
C TRP A 110 -12.17 8.53 -4.17
N ARG A 111 -12.71 8.89 -5.34
CA ARG A 111 -14.15 8.86 -5.59
C ARG A 111 -14.73 7.45 -5.44
N ILE A 112 -14.09 6.42 -5.99
CA ILE A 112 -14.54 5.03 -5.87
C ILE A 112 -14.59 4.60 -4.40
N LEU A 113 -13.57 4.93 -3.60
CA LEU A 113 -13.56 4.63 -2.17
C LEU A 113 -14.76 5.27 -1.43
N LEU A 114 -15.11 6.52 -1.78
CA LEU A 114 -16.27 7.21 -1.21
C LEU A 114 -17.59 6.58 -1.66
N GLU A 115 -17.74 6.29 -2.95
CA GLU A 115 -18.95 5.68 -3.53
C GLU A 115 -19.21 4.28 -2.96
N GLN A 116 -18.15 3.49 -2.72
CA GLN A 116 -18.23 2.17 -2.09
C GLN A 116 -18.32 2.23 -0.56
N ASN A 117 -18.30 3.43 0.03
CA ASN A 117 -18.28 3.65 1.48
C ASN A 117 -17.17 2.81 2.18
N PHE A 118 -16.01 2.68 1.55
CA PHE A 118 -14.89 1.90 2.07
C PHE A 118 -13.94 2.80 2.85
N GLN A 119 -13.92 2.67 4.18
CA GLN A 119 -13.19 3.59 5.06
C GLN A 119 -11.77 3.13 5.40
N TYR A 120 -11.47 1.83 5.29
CA TYR A 120 -10.19 1.27 5.72
C TYR A 120 -9.16 1.27 4.57
N ALA A 121 -8.80 2.46 4.10
CA ALA A 121 -7.84 2.63 3.03
C ALA A 121 -6.78 3.70 3.32
N VAL A 122 -5.60 3.55 2.72
CA VAL A 122 -4.52 4.53 2.60
C VAL A 122 -4.28 4.75 1.12
N ILE A 123 -4.04 5.99 0.69
CA ILE A 123 -3.64 6.32 -0.68
C ILE A 123 -2.21 6.84 -0.65
N GLY A 124 -1.34 6.23 -1.45
CA GLY A 124 0.08 6.56 -1.50
C GLY A 124 0.62 6.72 -2.92
N SER A 125 1.78 7.34 -3.04
CA SER A 125 2.54 7.43 -4.29
C SER A 125 4.00 7.76 -4.02
N PHE A 126 4.88 7.45 -4.98
CA PHE A 126 6.23 8.02 -5.05
C PHE A 126 6.24 9.51 -5.50
N HIS A 127 5.15 10.01 -6.06
CA HIS A 127 5.02 11.35 -6.58
C HIS A 127 4.42 12.30 -5.54
N ALA A 128 5.28 13.16 -4.95
CA ALA A 128 4.87 14.07 -3.89
C ALA A 128 3.80 15.07 -4.33
N ASP A 129 3.83 15.50 -5.58
CA ASP A 129 2.85 16.40 -6.20
C ASP A 129 1.45 15.79 -6.31
N TRP A 130 1.32 14.49 -6.59
CA TRP A 130 0.02 13.81 -6.63
C TRP A 130 -0.61 13.73 -5.23
N ILE A 131 0.21 13.44 -4.22
CA ILE A 131 -0.24 13.43 -2.82
C ILE A 131 -0.61 14.84 -2.36
N ALA A 132 0.17 15.86 -2.74
CA ALA A 132 -0.15 17.25 -2.46
C ALA A 132 -1.50 17.70 -3.08
N GLN A 133 -1.79 17.27 -4.31
CA GLN A 133 -3.08 17.54 -4.94
C GLN A 133 -4.25 16.93 -4.18
N LEU A 134 -4.14 15.67 -3.75
CA LEU A 134 -5.16 15.03 -2.90
C LEU A 134 -5.31 15.75 -1.57
N ARG A 135 -4.22 16.20 -0.95
CA ARG A 135 -4.25 17.00 0.27
C ARG A 135 -4.97 18.34 0.08
N GLN A 136 -4.68 19.04 -1.01
CA GLN A 136 -5.35 20.31 -1.37
C GLN A 136 -6.84 20.11 -1.66
N ALA A 137 -7.20 18.98 -2.29
CA ALA A 137 -8.59 18.60 -2.52
C ALA A 137 -9.33 18.15 -1.25
N LYS A 138 -8.64 18.14 -0.09
CA LYS A 138 -9.17 17.69 1.21
C LYS A 138 -9.62 16.24 1.20
N CYS A 139 -8.82 15.36 0.54
CA CYS A 139 -9.03 13.93 0.62
C CYS A 139 -9.13 13.50 2.08
N SER A 140 -10.18 12.75 2.40
CA SER A 140 -10.49 12.31 3.78
C SER A 140 -9.70 11.08 4.21
N TYR A 141 -9.01 10.43 3.28
CA TYR A 141 -8.20 9.24 3.57
C TYR A 141 -6.78 9.62 3.99
N PRO A 142 -6.11 8.78 4.80
CA PRO A 142 -4.68 8.91 5.06
C PRO A 142 -3.90 8.92 3.76
N LEU A 143 -2.95 9.84 3.68
CA LEU A 143 -2.08 10.00 2.54
C LEU A 143 -0.66 9.56 2.88
N SER A 144 -0.07 8.77 2.02
CA SER A 144 1.28 8.25 2.17
C SER A 144 2.21 8.73 1.06
N ILE A 145 3.45 9.02 1.43
CA ILE A 145 4.53 9.24 0.47
C ILE A 145 5.53 8.09 0.52
N LEU A 146 5.77 7.46 -0.63
CA LEU A 146 6.76 6.41 -0.77
C LEU A 146 8.13 7.06 -1.01
N ILE A 147 9.11 6.68 -0.19
CA ILE A 147 10.44 7.30 -0.18
C ILE A 147 11.42 6.42 -0.95
N PRO A 148 11.99 6.91 -2.05
CA PRO A 148 13.03 6.19 -2.78
C PRO A 148 14.30 5.99 -1.95
N VAL A 149 15.11 4.98 -2.31
CA VAL A 149 16.43 4.75 -1.71
C VAL A 149 17.32 5.98 -1.88
N GLY A 150 17.98 6.39 -0.80
CA GLY A 150 18.97 7.50 -0.81
C GLY A 150 18.38 8.90 -0.75
N VAL A 151 17.06 9.02 -0.55
CA VAL A 151 16.36 10.31 -0.41
C VAL A 151 16.06 10.56 1.07
N ASP A 152 16.25 11.81 1.56
CA ASP A 152 15.82 12.20 2.91
C ASP A 152 14.28 12.18 2.98
N PRO A 153 13.69 11.36 3.86
CA PRO A 153 12.25 11.20 3.91
C PRO A 153 11.50 12.49 4.23
N PHE A 154 12.07 13.34 5.04
CA PHE A 154 11.42 14.55 5.53
C PHE A 154 11.49 15.70 4.52
N GLU A 155 12.61 15.83 3.83
CA GLU A 155 12.74 16.79 2.72
C GLU A 155 11.77 16.42 1.60
N TYR A 156 11.71 15.13 1.27
CA TYR A 156 10.82 14.61 0.23
C TYR A 156 9.33 14.78 0.58
N SER A 157 9.00 14.67 1.86
CA SER A 157 7.63 14.81 2.38
C SER A 157 7.12 16.25 2.41
N THR A 158 8.00 17.25 2.31
CA THR A 158 7.65 18.66 2.54
C THR A 158 6.51 19.13 1.64
N VAL A 159 6.50 18.75 0.36
CA VAL A 159 5.47 19.13 -0.61
C VAL A 159 4.17 18.38 -0.39
N ALA A 160 4.27 17.09 -0.06
CA ALA A 160 3.15 16.18 0.03
C ALA A 160 2.31 16.36 1.31
N SER A 161 2.94 16.80 2.42
CA SER A 161 2.32 16.85 3.75
C SER A 161 1.58 15.54 4.09
N PRO A 162 2.24 14.38 4.04
CA PRO A 162 1.59 13.08 4.20
C PRO A 162 1.32 12.77 5.66
N ASP A 163 0.44 11.78 5.91
CA ASP A 163 0.24 11.18 7.23
C ASP A 163 1.20 10.02 7.48
N ILE A 164 1.75 9.44 6.39
CA ILE A 164 2.61 8.25 6.43
C ILE A 164 3.83 8.45 5.55
N ILE A 165 5.00 8.12 6.09
CA ILE A 165 6.24 7.94 5.35
C ILE A 165 6.42 6.44 5.11
N HIS A 166 6.46 6.02 3.85
CA HIS A 166 6.63 4.63 3.44
C HIS A 166 8.04 4.42 2.90
N LEU A 167 8.90 3.81 3.69
CA LEU A 167 10.33 3.67 3.41
C LEU A 167 10.59 2.47 2.50
N CYS A 168 11.02 2.72 1.26
CA CYS A 168 11.30 1.69 0.25
C CYS A 168 12.76 1.25 0.31
N TRP A 169 13.19 0.69 1.43
CA TRP A 169 14.60 0.52 1.77
C TRP A 169 15.17 -0.90 1.63
N LYS A 170 14.41 -1.88 1.18
CA LYS A 170 14.87 -3.27 1.00
C LYS A 170 16.24 -3.37 0.32
N ARG A 171 16.46 -2.53 -0.70
CA ARG A 171 17.70 -2.51 -1.49
C ARG A 171 18.73 -1.47 -1.02
N ALA A 172 18.42 -0.72 0.05
CA ALA A 172 19.31 0.33 0.54
C ALA A 172 20.55 -0.23 1.23
N SER A 173 20.42 -1.38 1.90
CA SER A 173 21.46 -2.00 2.70
C SER A 173 21.17 -3.49 2.89
N SER A 174 22.19 -4.27 3.30
CA SER A 174 22.01 -5.63 3.82
C SER A 174 21.31 -5.62 5.19
N THR A 175 21.39 -4.50 5.91
CA THR A 175 20.81 -4.28 7.25
C THR A 175 19.91 -3.04 7.27
N PRO A 176 18.84 -2.96 6.45
CA PRO A 176 18.02 -1.74 6.32
C PRO A 176 17.30 -1.35 7.60
N HIS A 177 17.09 -2.28 8.54
CA HIS A 177 16.53 -1.99 9.86
C HIS A 177 17.40 -1.02 10.69
N GLU A 178 18.72 -0.99 10.45
CA GLU A 178 19.62 -0.04 11.11
C GLU A 178 19.42 1.41 10.62
N LEU A 179 18.79 1.58 9.45
CA LEU A 179 18.45 2.90 8.92
C LEU A 179 17.21 3.49 9.62
N VAL A 180 16.42 2.67 10.31
CA VAL A 180 15.30 3.12 11.13
C VAL A 180 15.82 3.57 12.50
N THR A 181 16.57 4.67 12.48
CA THR A 181 17.23 5.20 13.66
C THR A 181 16.24 5.83 14.65
N LYS A 182 16.67 5.97 15.93
CA LYS A 182 15.88 6.68 16.94
C LYS A 182 15.58 8.13 16.53
N GLU A 183 16.51 8.76 15.82
CA GLU A 183 16.33 10.13 15.30
C GLU A 183 15.22 10.18 14.24
N LEU A 184 15.23 9.26 13.27
CA LEU A 184 14.20 9.15 12.25
C LEU A 184 12.82 8.92 12.89
N VAL A 185 12.72 7.99 13.83
CA VAL A 185 11.49 7.71 14.57
C VAL A 185 11.01 8.94 15.34
N SER A 186 11.91 9.59 16.10
CA SER A 186 11.56 10.79 16.87
C SER A 186 11.08 11.93 15.98
N ARG A 187 11.76 12.15 14.85
CA ARG A 187 11.43 13.20 13.89
C ARG A 187 10.06 12.94 13.22
N SER A 188 9.78 11.69 12.84
CA SER A 188 8.48 11.33 12.28
C SER A 188 7.34 11.56 13.27
N GLN A 189 7.52 11.15 14.53
CA GLN A 189 6.55 11.37 15.60
C GLN A 189 6.32 12.86 15.88
N GLN A 190 7.38 13.69 15.93
CA GLN A 190 7.27 15.13 16.13
C GLN A 190 6.47 15.82 15.00
N GLN A 191 6.57 15.28 13.77
CA GLN A 191 5.84 15.78 12.62
C GLN A 191 4.47 15.11 12.44
N GLY A 192 4.08 14.19 13.34
CA GLY A 192 2.79 13.50 13.30
C GLY A 192 2.66 12.47 12.18
N MET A 193 3.79 12.00 11.64
CA MET A 193 3.81 11.01 10.55
C MET A 193 4.09 9.61 11.08
N ALA A 194 3.35 8.61 10.59
CA ALA A 194 3.63 7.20 10.83
C ALA A 194 4.69 6.66 9.86
N LEU A 195 5.34 5.56 10.24
CA LEU A 195 6.34 4.88 9.40
C LEU A 195 5.80 3.54 8.91
N VAL A 196 5.95 3.26 7.62
CA VAL A 196 5.72 1.95 7.00
C VAL A 196 7.01 1.53 6.30
N ILE A 197 7.32 0.25 6.35
CA ILE A 197 8.51 -0.34 5.73
C ILE A 197 8.08 -1.19 4.53
N TRP A 198 8.75 -1.05 3.39
CA TRP A 198 8.52 -1.80 2.17
C TRP A 198 9.84 -2.33 1.60
N ASP A 199 9.87 -3.52 1.16
CA ASP A 199 9.20 -4.74 1.54
C ASP A 199 10.24 -5.61 2.23
N GLU A 200 9.87 -6.49 3.14
CA GLU A 200 10.89 -7.21 3.90
C GLU A 200 10.46 -8.65 4.23
N GLU A 201 11.29 -9.62 3.86
CA GLU A 201 11.13 -11.04 4.15
C GLU A 201 12.30 -11.63 4.94
N ARG A 202 13.41 -10.90 5.08
CA ARG A 202 14.61 -11.39 5.79
C ARG A 202 14.36 -11.41 7.29
N VAL A 203 14.35 -12.60 7.87
CA VAL A 203 14.01 -12.82 9.30
C VAL A 203 14.88 -12.00 10.26
N GLU A 204 16.18 -11.88 9.97
CA GLU A 204 17.11 -11.09 10.77
C GLU A 204 16.81 -9.58 10.71
N VAL A 205 16.38 -9.07 9.57
CA VAL A 205 15.95 -7.67 9.42
C VAL A 205 14.64 -7.44 10.17
N LEU A 206 13.68 -8.33 10.00
CA LEU A 206 12.40 -8.27 10.71
C LEU A 206 12.60 -8.29 12.23
N ARG A 207 13.54 -9.11 12.75
CA ARG A 207 13.91 -9.09 14.17
C ARG A 207 14.50 -7.75 14.61
N GLY A 208 15.28 -7.11 13.75
CA GLY A 208 15.84 -5.78 14.03
C GLY A 208 14.77 -4.66 14.04
N LEU A 209 13.63 -4.88 13.41
CA LEU A 209 12.49 -3.96 13.42
C LEU A 209 11.54 -4.18 14.61
N ASP A 210 11.68 -5.30 15.35
CA ASP A 210 10.81 -5.62 16.47
C ASP A 210 10.91 -4.56 17.58
N GLY A 211 9.74 -4.14 18.08
CA GLY A 211 9.63 -3.10 19.10
C GLY A 211 9.84 -1.66 18.62
N LEU A 212 10.16 -1.43 17.34
CA LEU A 212 10.16 -0.09 16.80
C LEU A 212 8.72 0.39 16.55
N PRO A 213 8.43 1.69 16.74
CA PRO A 213 7.09 2.26 16.55
C PRO A 213 6.80 2.48 15.06
N ILE A 214 6.75 1.40 14.30
CA ILE A 214 6.35 1.38 12.89
C ILE A 214 4.91 0.93 12.75
N LEU A 215 4.17 1.55 11.83
CA LEU A 215 2.75 1.28 11.59
C LEU A 215 2.53 -0.08 10.92
N GLY A 216 3.39 -0.44 9.99
CA GLY A 216 3.27 -1.68 9.24
C GLY A 216 4.54 -2.04 8.47
N ILE A 217 4.58 -3.29 8.03
CA ILE A 217 5.60 -3.82 7.12
C ILE A 217 4.88 -4.45 5.94
N CYS A 218 5.30 -4.11 4.73
CA CYS A 218 4.89 -4.79 3.51
C CYS A 218 5.72 -6.05 3.30
N SER A 219 5.10 -7.13 2.83
CA SER A 219 5.79 -8.37 2.48
C SER A 219 5.06 -9.13 1.38
N ASP A 220 5.80 -9.81 0.53
CA ASP A 220 5.30 -10.75 -0.48
C ASP A 220 4.77 -12.04 0.18
N CYS A 221 5.23 -12.34 1.42
CA CYS A 221 4.84 -13.46 2.28
C CYS A 221 4.24 -12.95 3.61
N PRO A 222 3.00 -12.44 3.65
CA PRO A 222 2.48 -11.72 4.81
C PRO A 222 2.41 -12.56 6.11
N GLU A 223 2.35 -13.89 6.02
CA GLU A 223 2.32 -14.79 7.18
C GLU A 223 3.60 -14.75 8.01
N ILE A 224 4.76 -14.40 7.43
CA ILE A 224 6.01 -14.29 8.18
C ILE A 224 6.00 -13.14 9.20
N LEU A 225 5.11 -12.18 9.01
CA LEU A 225 4.93 -11.03 9.89
C LEU A 225 4.06 -11.35 11.12
N LYS A 226 3.37 -12.52 11.15
CA LYS A 226 2.43 -12.89 12.21
C LYS A 226 3.07 -13.48 13.48
N PRO A 227 4.00 -14.44 13.38
CA PRO A 227 4.52 -15.11 14.56
C PRO A 227 5.67 -14.34 15.21
N TRP A 228 5.81 -13.06 14.88
CA TRP A 228 6.80 -12.24 15.56
C TRP A 228 6.60 -12.44 17.07
N PRO A 229 7.57 -13.01 17.79
CA PRO A 229 7.42 -13.17 19.22
C PRO A 229 7.26 -11.77 19.79
N ARG A 230 6.02 -11.47 20.10
CA ARG A 230 5.65 -10.25 20.77
C ARG A 230 6.36 -10.30 22.11
N GLY A 231 7.49 -9.59 22.19
CA GLY A 231 8.13 -9.35 23.48
C GLY A 231 7.05 -8.87 24.42
N SER A 232 7.20 -9.12 25.73
CA SER A 232 6.25 -8.76 26.79
C SER A 232 5.82 -7.28 26.82
N GLN A 233 6.24 -6.49 25.88
CA GLN A 233 5.93 -5.07 25.69
C GLN A 233 5.15 -4.79 24.40
N GLY A 234 4.19 -5.64 24.09
CA GLY A 234 3.12 -5.30 23.13
C GLY A 234 3.60 -4.99 21.71
N ILE A 235 2.96 -5.68 20.77
CA ILE A 235 2.87 -5.22 19.38
C ILE A 235 2.68 -3.71 19.39
N PRO A 236 3.19 -2.97 18.40
CA PRO A 236 2.55 -1.74 18.00
C PRO A 236 1.10 -2.11 17.68
N LYS A 237 0.22 -2.00 18.63
CA LYS A 237 -1.21 -1.90 18.33
C LYS A 237 -1.26 -0.77 17.32
N MET A 238 -1.99 -0.95 16.25
CA MET A 238 -2.29 0.15 15.35
C MET A 238 -2.73 1.30 16.26
N VAL A 239 -1.81 2.21 16.56
CA VAL A 239 -2.13 3.39 17.35
C VAL A 239 -2.73 4.33 16.34
N CYS A 240 -4.05 4.26 16.22
CA CYS A 240 -4.78 5.24 15.45
C CYS A 240 -4.49 6.60 16.09
N HIS A 241 -3.74 7.43 15.37
CA HIS A 241 -3.57 8.82 15.78
C HIS A 241 -4.96 9.44 15.93
N ARG A 242 -5.29 9.91 17.17
CA ARG A 242 -6.61 10.42 17.55
C ARG A 242 -7.76 9.38 17.51
N GLY A 243 -7.44 8.11 17.70
CA GLY A 243 -8.40 7.00 17.60
C GLY A 243 -8.51 6.44 16.18
N ALA A 244 -9.51 5.59 15.93
CA ALA A 244 -9.85 5.11 14.59
C ALA A 244 -10.66 6.19 13.85
N ASN A 245 -10.08 7.38 13.65
CA ASN A 245 -10.77 8.52 13.04
C ASN A 245 -11.23 8.29 11.59
N PHE A 246 -10.84 7.16 10.97
CA PHE A 246 -11.39 6.68 9.71
C PHE A 246 -12.70 5.90 9.88
N LEU A 247 -12.97 5.40 11.09
CA LEU A 247 -14.15 4.57 11.40
C LEU A 247 -15.10 5.24 12.38
N ALA A 248 -14.62 6.25 13.11
CA ALA A 248 -15.38 6.99 14.14
C ALA A 248 -14.87 8.43 14.25
N PRO A 249 -15.65 9.35 14.81
CA PRO A 249 -15.16 10.69 15.09
C PRO A 249 -13.87 10.71 15.91
N GLU A 250 -13.05 11.72 15.68
CA GLU A 250 -11.77 11.92 16.36
C GLU A 250 -11.92 11.88 17.88
N ASN A 251 -11.02 11.16 18.57
CA ASN A 251 -10.99 11.02 20.04
C ASN A 251 -12.25 10.39 20.68
N THR A 252 -12.97 9.54 19.98
CA THR A 252 -14.11 8.75 20.52
C THR A 252 -13.75 7.29 20.79
#